data_83e8ae812a07f0c7d0ad620a71299f2c
#
_entry.id   83e8ae812a07f0c7d0ad620a71299f2c
#
_cell.length_a   1.000
_cell.length_b   1.000
_cell.length_c   1.000
_cell.angle_alpha   90.00
_cell.angle_beta   90.00
_cell.angle_gamma   90.00
#
_symmetry.space_group_name_H-M   'P 1'
#
loop_
_entity.id
_entity.type
_entity.pdbx_description
1 polymer ?
#
loop_
_entity_poly.entity_id
_entity_poly.type
_entity_poly.pdbx_seq_one_letter_code
_entity_poly.pdbx_strand_id
1 'polypeptide(L)'
;MRRTIDWDDGAVVVIDQTALPGEFRLLHLRTVGELVDAIKRLAVRGAPALGAAGALGVALAARTSHDVEADARLIATARPTAVNLAWGVERAMTKLAQGPDAVLEEAKALLDEDEELNKAASKHAAEVVLQECSRRPLRLLTHCNAGRLATVGWGSALGVVWHLHARGLVEEVLVDETRPLLQGARLTAWELAQEGVPYRVQPDGAAAAAMANGMVDCVLVGADRIAANGDVANKIGTYGLAIAARHHRVPFVVVAPSSTVDRTLETGAGIAIEERDARELTEYAGTTVTPPDTRVFNPAFDVTPYELVTAVVTEHGRLEP
;
A
#
# COMPACT_ATOMS: atom_id res chain seq x y z
N MET A 1 -3.56 2.63 18.10
CA MET A 1 -3.91 1.38 17.38
C MET A 1 -2.64 0.54 17.22
N ARG A 2 -2.73 -0.80 17.10
CA ARG A 2 -1.56 -1.69 16.96
C ARG A 2 -0.94 -1.55 15.57
N ARG A 3 0.39 -1.73 15.45
CA ARG A 3 1.10 -1.83 14.18
C ARG A 3 0.62 -3.02 13.35
N THR A 4 0.64 -2.88 12.04
CA THR A 4 0.30 -3.95 11.08
C THR A 4 1.29 -5.10 11.13
N ILE A 5 2.56 -4.76 11.35
CA ILE A 5 3.68 -5.68 11.53
C ILE A 5 4.57 -5.18 12.66
N ASP A 6 5.03 -6.08 13.51
CA ASP A 6 5.87 -5.79 14.66
C ASP A 6 6.72 -6.99 15.07
N TRP A 7 7.58 -6.82 16.06
CA TRP A 7 8.34 -7.88 16.71
C TRP A 7 7.87 -8.07 18.15
N ASP A 8 7.49 -9.28 18.52
CA ASP A 8 7.07 -9.62 19.87
C ASP A 8 7.48 -11.06 20.22
N ASP A 9 8.06 -11.24 21.39
CA ASP A 9 8.44 -12.55 21.96
C ASP A 9 9.13 -13.51 20.97
N GLY A 10 10.15 -12.97 20.25
CA GLY A 10 10.93 -13.78 19.31
C GLY A 10 10.19 -14.13 18.00
N ALA A 11 9.09 -13.47 17.70
CA ALA A 11 8.29 -13.69 16.49
C ALA A 11 8.07 -12.37 15.73
N VAL A 12 7.93 -12.50 14.41
CA VAL A 12 7.32 -11.44 13.59
C VAL A 12 5.81 -11.56 13.74
N VAL A 13 5.18 -10.50 14.27
CA VAL A 13 3.72 -10.48 14.49
C VAL A 13 3.08 -9.63 13.42
N VAL A 14 2.09 -10.18 12.70
CA VAL A 14 1.37 -9.47 11.64
C VAL A 14 -0.14 -9.59 11.79
N ILE A 15 -0.88 -8.57 11.34
CA ILE A 15 -2.32 -8.68 11.15
C ILE A 15 -2.56 -9.55 9.90
N ASP A 16 -3.29 -10.65 10.03
CA ASP A 16 -3.67 -11.49 8.89
C ASP A 16 -4.72 -10.78 8.02
N GLN A 17 -4.25 -10.08 6.99
CA GLN A 17 -5.13 -9.33 6.09
C GLN A 17 -6.00 -10.21 5.21
N THR A 18 -5.72 -11.52 5.12
CA THR A 18 -6.57 -12.47 4.39
C THR A 18 -7.85 -12.79 5.14
N ALA A 19 -7.85 -12.66 6.47
CA ALA A 19 -9.01 -12.89 7.31
C ALA A 19 -9.96 -11.68 7.39
N LEU A 20 -9.46 -10.47 7.12
CA LEU A 20 -10.26 -9.23 7.16
C LEU A 20 -11.26 -9.17 5.97
N PRO A 21 -12.45 -8.57 6.16
CA PRO A 21 -12.94 -7.94 7.38
C PRO A 21 -13.63 -8.91 8.35
N GLY A 22 -13.76 -10.19 8.01
CA GLY A 22 -14.56 -11.17 8.76
C GLY A 22 -14.00 -11.49 10.15
N GLU A 23 -12.67 -11.52 10.27
CA GLU A 23 -11.98 -11.85 11.51
C GLU A 23 -10.72 -10.98 11.66
N PHE A 24 -10.55 -10.36 12.83
CA PHE A 24 -9.26 -9.74 13.20
C PHE A 24 -8.37 -10.78 13.88
N ARG A 25 -7.35 -11.23 13.19
CA ARG A 25 -6.42 -12.26 13.65
C ARG A 25 -4.99 -11.81 13.56
N LEU A 26 -4.18 -12.16 14.57
CA LEU A 26 -2.73 -11.97 14.57
C LEU A 26 -2.05 -13.30 14.26
N LEU A 27 -1.02 -13.25 13.43
CA LEU A 27 -0.11 -14.34 13.20
C LEU A 27 1.20 -14.05 13.93
N HIS A 28 1.69 -15.05 14.65
CA HIS A 28 3.02 -15.03 15.28
C HIS A 28 3.94 -15.94 14.48
N LEU A 29 4.71 -15.35 13.58
CA LEU A 29 5.57 -16.05 12.63
C LEU A 29 6.94 -16.25 13.27
N ARG A 30 7.27 -17.51 13.58
CA ARG A 30 8.48 -17.87 14.31
C ARG A 30 9.57 -18.46 13.42
N THR A 31 9.26 -18.72 12.15
CA THR A 31 10.19 -19.22 11.15
C THR A 31 10.16 -18.37 9.87
N VAL A 32 11.28 -18.37 9.16
CA VAL A 32 11.38 -17.69 7.85
C VAL A 32 10.36 -18.28 6.86
N GLY A 33 10.13 -19.59 6.90
CA GLY A 33 9.13 -20.25 6.04
C GLY A 33 7.71 -19.72 6.27
N GLU A 34 7.30 -19.55 7.52
CA GLU A 34 5.99 -18.97 7.87
C GLU A 34 5.86 -17.51 7.37
N LEU A 35 6.92 -16.70 7.49
CA LEU A 35 6.93 -15.33 7.00
C LEU A 35 6.82 -15.28 5.48
N VAL A 36 7.59 -16.10 4.77
CA VAL A 36 7.55 -16.21 3.31
C VAL A 36 6.17 -16.64 2.82
N ASP A 37 5.53 -17.60 3.48
CA ASP A 37 4.15 -17.99 3.18
C ASP A 37 3.17 -16.83 3.40
N ALA A 38 3.27 -16.14 4.53
CA ALA A 38 2.43 -14.98 4.84
C ALA A 38 2.56 -13.85 3.79
N ILE A 39 3.78 -13.61 3.28
CA ILE A 39 4.04 -12.65 2.19
C ILE A 39 3.39 -13.13 0.88
N LYS A 40 3.59 -14.39 0.50
CA LYS A 40 3.07 -14.96 -0.75
C LYS A 40 1.55 -14.98 -0.82
N ARG A 41 0.87 -15.36 0.28
CA ARG A 41 -0.59 -15.37 0.36
C ARG A 41 -1.22 -14.03 0.71
N LEU A 42 -0.42 -12.95 0.76
CA LEU A 42 -0.87 -11.58 1.05
C LEU A 42 -1.46 -11.37 2.45
N ALA A 43 -1.07 -12.17 3.44
CA ALA A 43 -1.40 -11.92 4.84
C ALA A 43 -0.73 -10.60 5.33
N VAL A 44 0.43 -10.29 4.76
CA VAL A 44 1.07 -8.96 4.82
C VAL A 44 1.33 -8.47 3.39
N ARG A 45 1.01 -7.20 3.11
CA ARG A 45 1.07 -6.60 1.77
C ARG A 45 1.21 -5.07 1.88
N GLY A 46 1.52 -4.40 0.77
CA GLY A 46 1.82 -2.96 0.70
C GLY A 46 3.33 -2.73 0.72
N ALA A 47 3.82 -1.80 -0.12
CA ALA A 47 5.26 -1.61 -0.32
C ALA A 47 6.01 -1.32 1.00
N PRO A 48 5.58 -0.39 1.88
CA PRO A 48 6.25 -0.14 3.15
C PRO A 48 6.19 -1.35 4.10
N ALA A 49 5.02 -1.97 4.28
CA ALA A 49 4.88 -3.14 5.16
C ALA A 49 5.73 -4.33 4.70
N LEU A 50 5.94 -4.50 3.39
CA LEU A 50 6.85 -5.51 2.86
C LEU A 50 8.32 -5.18 3.15
N GLY A 51 8.72 -3.91 3.12
CA GLY A 51 10.04 -3.49 3.57
C GLY A 51 10.30 -3.86 5.03
N ALA A 52 9.33 -3.58 5.89
CA ALA A 52 9.36 -3.97 7.30
C ALA A 52 9.42 -5.50 7.47
N ALA A 53 8.63 -6.26 6.68
CA ALA A 53 8.64 -7.71 6.68
C ALA A 53 10.01 -8.28 6.26
N GLY A 54 10.67 -7.66 5.27
CA GLY A 54 12.02 -8.01 4.86
C GLY A 54 13.03 -7.85 5.99
N ALA A 55 13.05 -6.68 6.64
CA ALA A 55 13.97 -6.38 7.73
C ALA A 55 13.75 -7.28 8.95
N LEU A 56 12.50 -7.44 9.39
CA LEU A 56 12.15 -8.33 10.51
C LEU A 56 12.43 -9.80 10.17
N GLY A 57 12.28 -10.20 8.89
CA GLY A 57 12.62 -11.53 8.42
C GLY A 57 14.10 -11.84 8.55
N VAL A 58 14.99 -10.89 8.25
CA VAL A 58 16.43 -11.03 8.50
C VAL A 58 16.73 -11.13 10.00
N ALA A 59 16.04 -10.32 10.85
CA ALA A 59 16.18 -10.41 12.30
C ALA A 59 15.73 -11.78 12.85
N LEU A 60 14.69 -12.37 12.27
CA LEU A 60 14.23 -13.71 12.58
C LEU A 60 15.26 -14.77 12.14
N ALA A 61 15.75 -14.68 10.88
CA ALA A 61 16.79 -15.56 10.36
C ALA A 61 18.07 -15.51 11.21
N ALA A 62 18.54 -14.31 11.58
CA ALA A 62 19.75 -14.13 12.40
C ALA A 62 19.68 -14.81 13.78
N ARG A 63 18.46 -15.12 14.28
CA ARG A 63 18.23 -15.76 15.57
C ARG A 63 17.92 -17.24 15.47
N THR A 64 17.41 -17.71 14.33
CA THR A 64 16.85 -19.07 14.20
C THR A 64 17.50 -19.91 13.12
N SER A 65 18.22 -19.32 12.18
CA SER A 65 18.79 -19.99 11.01
C SER A 65 20.24 -20.38 11.19
N HIS A 66 20.64 -21.44 10.50
CA HIS A 66 22.03 -21.84 10.31
C HIS A 66 22.68 -21.18 9.08
N ASP A 67 21.87 -20.68 8.12
CA ASP A 67 22.31 -19.98 6.91
C ASP A 67 21.44 -18.74 6.68
N VAL A 68 21.81 -17.66 7.36
CA VAL A 68 21.09 -16.38 7.31
C VAL A 68 21.06 -15.79 5.91
N GLU A 69 22.12 -15.97 5.12
CA GLU A 69 22.21 -15.44 3.77
C GLU A 69 21.25 -16.16 2.80
N ALA A 70 21.11 -17.49 2.93
CA ALA A 70 20.14 -18.25 2.15
C ALA A 70 18.70 -17.83 2.49
N ASP A 71 18.39 -17.67 3.77
CA ASP A 71 17.08 -17.22 4.23
C ASP A 71 16.78 -15.77 3.82
N ALA A 72 17.76 -14.88 3.88
CA ALA A 72 17.62 -13.51 3.38
C ALA A 72 17.28 -13.48 1.88
N ARG A 73 17.95 -14.32 1.06
CA ARG A 73 17.62 -14.47 -0.36
C ARG A 73 16.21 -15.01 -0.57
N LEU A 74 15.79 -16.01 0.23
CA LEU A 74 14.45 -16.58 0.17
C LEU A 74 13.37 -15.53 0.47
N ILE A 75 13.59 -14.69 1.48
CA ILE A 75 12.68 -13.57 1.83
C ILE A 75 12.65 -12.55 0.70
N ALA A 76 13.80 -12.06 0.25
CA ALA A 76 13.91 -11.02 -0.78
C ALA A 76 13.20 -11.41 -2.09
N THR A 77 13.21 -12.70 -2.43
CA THR A 77 12.60 -13.23 -3.65
C THR A 77 11.18 -13.77 -3.48
N ALA A 78 10.60 -13.68 -2.28
CA ALA A 78 9.24 -14.16 -2.02
C ALA A 78 8.17 -13.48 -2.91
N ARG A 79 8.42 -12.19 -3.27
CA ARG A 79 7.66 -11.42 -4.28
C ARG A 79 8.63 -10.58 -5.12
N PRO A 80 9.07 -11.08 -6.28
CA PRO A 80 10.15 -10.44 -7.06
C PRO A 80 9.87 -9.01 -7.52
N THR A 81 8.59 -8.65 -7.69
CA THR A 81 8.16 -7.29 -8.09
C THR A 81 8.08 -6.31 -6.93
N ALA A 82 8.12 -6.78 -5.69
CA ALA A 82 8.04 -5.96 -4.47
C ALA A 82 9.43 -5.47 -4.03
N VAL A 83 9.94 -4.43 -4.67
CA VAL A 83 11.30 -3.89 -4.45
C VAL A 83 11.57 -3.54 -2.98
N ASN A 84 10.58 -3.01 -2.28
CA ASN A 84 10.72 -2.67 -0.87
C ASN A 84 11.04 -3.90 0.01
N LEU A 85 10.58 -5.10 -0.38
CA LEU A 85 10.90 -6.32 0.35
C LEU A 85 12.41 -6.60 0.31
N ALA A 86 13.02 -6.58 -0.88
CA ALA A 86 14.46 -6.76 -1.06
C ALA A 86 15.26 -5.63 -0.37
N TRP A 87 14.79 -4.38 -0.51
CA TRP A 87 15.41 -3.22 0.16
C TRP A 87 15.43 -3.38 1.69
N GLY A 88 14.33 -3.82 2.30
CA GLY A 88 14.28 -4.06 3.75
C GLY A 88 15.25 -5.18 4.19
N VAL A 89 15.34 -6.25 3.39
CA VAL A 89 16.32 -7.33 3.60
C VAL A 89 17.75 -6.77 3.52
N GLU A 90 18.10 -6.06 2.45
CA GLU A 90 19.45 -5.49 2.25
C GLU A 90 19.83 -4.56 3.40
N ARG A 91 18.92 -3.68 3.83
CA ARG A 91 19.14 -2.76 4.94
C ARG A 91 19.49 -3.51 6.23
N ALA A 92 18.69 -4.50 6.61
CA ALA A 92 18.93 -5.29 7.82
C ALA A 92 20.21 -6.12 7.73
N MET A 93 20.53 -6.68 6.56
CA MET A 93 21.77 -7.44 6.31
C MET A 93 23.03 -6.62 6.55
N THR A 94 23.01 -5.28 6.42
CA THR A 94 24.17 -4.42 6.73
C THR A 94 24.62 -4.54 8.18
N LYS A 95 23.74 -5.01 9.08
CA LYS A 95 24.02 -5.17 10.51
C LYS A 95 24.41 -6.59 10.91
N LEU A 96 24.38 -7.56 9.99
CA LEU A 96 24.58 -8.97 10.31
C LEU A 96 25.90 -9.26 11.03
N ALA A 97 26.99 -8.60 10.59
CA ALA A 97 28.31 -8.76 11.22
C ALA A 97 28.37 -8.25 12.70
N GLN A 98 27.39 -7.43 13.11
CA GLN A 98 27.30 -6.88 14.47
C GLN A 98 26.46 -7.79 15.40
N GLY A 99 25.87 -8.87 14.87
CA GLY A 99 25.11 -9.86 15.61
C GLY A 99 23.60 -9.67 15.56
N PRO A 100 22.83 -10.67 16.03
CA PRO A 100 21.37 -10.74 15.90
C PRO A 100 20.63 -9.56 16.54
N ASP A 101 21.15 -9.02 17.63
CA ASP A 101 20.53 -7.89 18.34
C ASP A 101 20.65 -6.60 17.51
N ALA A 102 21.79 -6.36 16.88
CA ALA A 102 21.96 -5.20 16.00
C ALA A 102 21.05 -5.27 14.76
N VAL A 103 20.84 -6.46 14.21
CA VAL A 103 19.89 -6.67 13.11
C VAL A 103 18.45 -6.36 13.54
N LEU A 104 18.05 -6.81 14.73
CA LEU A 104 16.71 -6.54 15.26
C LEU A 104 16.49 -5.05 15.55
N GLU A 105 17.48 -4.39 16.13
CA GLU A 105 17.39 -2.94 16.40
C GLU A 105 17.28 -2.13 15.09
N GLU A 106 18.01 -2.51 14.04
CA GLU A 106 17.87 -1.88 12.71
C GLU A 106 16.47 -2.12 12.12
N ALA A 107 15.94 -3.36 12.26
CA ALA A 107 14.59 -3.67 11.80
C ALA A 107 13.53 -2.85 12.55
N LYS A 108 13.65 -2.69 13.87
CA LYS A 108 12.75 -1.84 14.67
C LYS A 108 12.88 -0.36 14.30
N ALA A 109 14.10 0.14 14.07
CA ALA A 109 14.32 1.51 13.61
C ALA A 109 13.59 1.75 12.27
N LEU A 110 13.60 0.78 11.35
CA LEU A 110 12.85 0.87 10.09
C LEU A 110 11.34 0.96 10.33
N LEU A 111 10.80 0.23 11.33
CA LEU A 111 9.38 0.34 11.69
C LEU A 111 9.02 1.75 12.16
N ASP A 112 9.84 2.32 13.05
CA ASP A 112 9.63 3.65 13.60
C ASP A 112 9.73 4.72 12.49
N GLU A 113 10.74 4.61 11.63
CA GLU A 113 10.93 5.49 10.47
C GLU A 113 9.74 5.44 9.50
N ASP A 114 9.25 4.23 9.14
CA ASP A 114 8.11 4.09 8.23
C ASP A 114 6.88 4.83 8.76
N GLU A 115 6.60 4.69 10.06
CA GLU A 115 5.47 5.34 10.68
C GLU A 115 5.59 6.87 10.64
N GLU A 116 6.76 7.42 10.96
CA GLU A 116 7.02 8.86 10.93
C GLU A 116 7.00 9.42 9.50
N LEU A 117 7.60 8.73 8.52
CA LEU A 117 7.63 9.15 7.12
C LEU A 117 6.21 9.20 6.52
N ASN A 118 5.40 8.16 6.74
CA ASN A 118 4.02 8.13 6.26
C ASN A 118 3.16 9.21 6.93
N LYS A 119 3.37 9.47 8.22
CA LYS A 119 2.67 10.52 8.95
C LYS A 119 3.04 11.92 8.42
N ALA A 120 4.32 12.16 8.14
CA ALA A 120 4.78 13.42 7.57
C ALA A 120 4.27 13.61 6.13
N ALA A 121 4.39 12.58 5.27
CA ALA A 121 3.89 12.63 3.89
C ALA A 121 2.39 12.92 3.82
N SER A 122 1.59 12.21 4.63
CA SER A 122 0.15 12.41 4.67
C SER A 122 -0.26 13.77 5.25
N LYS A 123 0.52 14.33 6.16
CA LYS A 123 0.31 15.69 6.67
C LYS A 123 0.53 16.73 5.59
N HIS A 124 1.64 16.64 4.85
CA HIS A 124 1.90 17.52 3.72
C HIS A 124 0.81 17.40 2.64
N ALA A 125 0.40 16.16 2.33
CA ALA A 125 -0.66 15.93 1.36
C ALA A 125 -2.01 16.47 1.82
N ALA A 126 -2.33 16.47 3.11
CA ALA A 126 -3.53 17.09 3.64
C ALA A 126 -3.56 18.61 3.36
N GLU A 127 -2.44 19.30 3.50
CA GLU A 127 -2.35 20.72 3.18
C GLU A 127 -2.45 20.95 1.65
N VAL A 128 -1.85 20.09 0.81
CA VAL A 128 -2.05 20.15 -0.65
C VAL A 128 -3.52 19.98 -1.02
N VAL A 129 -4.22 19.01 -0.45
CA VAL A 129 -5.68 18.83 -0.68
C VAL A 129 -6.47 20.07 -0.29
N LEU A 130 -6.11 20.73 0.82
CA LEU A 130 -6.78 21.94 1.27
C LEU A 130 -6.52 23.16 0.36
N GLN A 131 -5.40 23.18 -0.35
CA GLN A 131 -5.09 24.21 -1.34
C GLN A 131 -5.82 23.98 -2.67
N GLU A 132 -5.86 22.70 -3.13
CA GLU A 132 -6.46 22.34 -4.43
C GLU A 132 -8.01 22.30 -4.39
N CYS A 133 -8.61 22.07 -3.22
CA CYS A 133 -10.06 21.94 -3.07
C CYS A 133 -10.64 23.09 -2.26
N SER A 134 -11.70 23.74 -2.76
CA SER A 134 -12.36 24.85 -2.07
C SER A 134 -13.52 24.44 -1.17
N ARG A 135 -14.19 23.30 -1.48
CA ARG A 135 -15.34 22.82 -0.71
C ARG A 135 -14.92 22.34 0.70
N ARG A 136 -15.79 22.55 1.67
CA ARG A 136 -15.68 22.00 3.04
C ARG A 136 -17.08 21.64 3.57
N PRO A 137 -17.24 20.49 4.27
CA PRO A 137 -16.29 19.37 4.38
C PRO A 137 -16.10 18.67 3.03
N LEU A 138 -15.00 17.89 2.88
CA LEU A 138 -14.56 17.24 1.64
C LEU A 138 -15.22 15.89 1.43
N ARG A 139 -15.53 15.57 0.19
CA ARG A 139 -15.88 14.23 -0.28
C ARG A 139 -14.67 13.65 -1.03
N LEU A 140 -14.08 12.65 -0.47
CA LEU A 140 -12.85 12.05 -0.96
C LEU A 140 -13.16 10.75 -1.70
N LEU A 141 -12.32 10.36 -2.66
CA LEU A 141 -12.37 9.06 -3.30
C LEU A 141 -11.00 8.39 -3.16
N THR A 142 -10.98 7.10 -2.87
CA THR A 142 -9.74 6.33 -2.80
C THR A 142 -9.89 4.98 -3.49
N HIS A 143 -8.75 4.43 -3.92
CA HIS A 143 -8.64 3.15 -4.61
C HIS A 143 -7.62 2.26 -3.90
N CYS A 144 -7.87 0.96 -3.85
CA CYS A 144 -7.08 -0.02 -3.13
C CYS A 144 -7.06 0.23 -1.60
N ASN A 145 -5.96 -0.10 -0.96
CA ASN A 145 -5.70 0.23 0.44
C ASN A 145 -4.28 0.78 0.60
N ALA A 146 -4.20 2.05 0.91
CA ALA A 146 -2.98 2.77 1.26
C ALA A 146 -3.11 3.36 2.69
N GLY A 147 -3.69 2.56 3.59
CA GLY A 147 -3.83 2.83 5.01
C GLY A 147 -2.75 2.16 5.85
N ARG A 148 -3.02 2.01 7.14
CA ARG A 148 -2.12 1.34 8.10
C ARG A 148 -1.77 -0.07 7.69
N LEU A 149 -2.75 -0.81 7.14
CA LEU A 149 -2.55 -2.18 6.68
C LEU A 149 -1.55 -2.30 5.51
N ALA A 150 -1.27 -1.22 4.80
CA ALA A 150 -0.26 -1.19 3.73
C ALA A 150 1.11 -0.70 4.19
N THR A 151 1.19 -0.11 5.38
CA THR A 151 2.39 0.45 6.03
C THR A 151 2.62 -0.25 7.36
N VAL A 152 3.49 0.29 8.20
CA VAL A 152 3.68 -0.24 9.56
C VAL A 152 2.56 0.22 10.50
N GLY A 153 2.19 1.52 10.48
CA GLY A 153 1.29 2.01 11.51
C GLY A 153 0.35 3.17 11.15
N TRP A 154 0.64 3.99 10.14
CA TRP A 154 -0.15 5.21 9.88
C TRP A 154 -0.92 5.17 8.58
N GLY A 155 -0.27 4.78 7.49
CA GLY A 155 -0.81 4.86 6.14
C GLY A 155 -0.45 6.14 5.40
N SER A 156 -0.44 6.07 4.06
CA SER A 156 -0.15 7.19 3.18
C SER A 156 -1.43 7.93 2.76
N ALA A 157 -2.16 7.45 1.76
CA ALA A 157 -3.39 8.10 1.30
C ALA A 157 -4.49 8.16 2.38
N LEU A 158 -4.71 7.08 3.14
CA LEU A 158 -5.64 7.12 4.26
C LEU A 158 -5.10 7.94 5.43
N GLY A 159 -3.78 8.09 5.58
CA GLY A 159 -3.17 9.03 6.51
C GLY A 159 -3.66 10.46 6.30
N VAL A 160 -3.88 10.87 5.03
CA VAL A 160 -4.51 12.18 4.70
C VAL A 160 -5.93 12.26 5.25
N VAL A 161 -6.70 11.18 5.09
CA VAL A 161 -8.07 11.11 5.63
C VAL A 161 -8.07 11.28 7.14
N TRP A 162 -7.12 10.63 7.85
CA TRP A 162 -7.00 10.78 9.31
C TRP A 162 -6.73 12.22 9.73
N HIS A 163 -5.79 12.90 9.06
CA HIS A 163 -5.47 14.30 9.34
C HIS A 163 -6.66 15.24 9.08
N LEU A 164 -7.40 15.02 8.01
CA LEU A 164 -8.56 15.84 7.65
C LEU A 164 -9.77 15.53 8.54
N HIS A 165 -10.02 14.25 8.84
CA HIS A 165 -11.14 13.83 9.69
C HIS A 165 -11.00 14.35 11.13
N ALA A 166 -9.80 14.29 11.70
CA ALA A 166 -9.52 14.83 13.04
C ALA A 166 -9.80 16.37 13.13
N ARG A 167 -9.85 17.06 11.99
CA ARG A 167 -10.17 18.50 11.87
C ARG A 167 -11.64 18.76 11.51
N GLY A 168 -12.47 17.71 11.40
CA GLY A 168 -13.88 17.80 10.98
C GLY A 168 -14.07 18.20 9.51
N LEU A 169 -13.06 17.93 8.66
CA LEU A 169 -13.02 18.37 7.25
C LEU A 169 -13.39 17.27 6.25
N VAL A 170 -13.78 16.07 6.69
CA VAL A 170 -14.23 14.97 5.83
C VAL A 170 -15.73 14.79 5.98
N GLU A 171 -16.48 14.88 4.87
CA GLU A 171 -17.90 14.55 4.81
C GLU A 171 -18.07 13.03 4.66
N GLU A 172 -17.41 12.45 3.65
CA GLU A 172 -17.38 11.02 3.42
C GLU A 172 -16.18 10.62 2.53
N VAL A 173 -15.87 9.34 2.53
CA VAL A 173 -14.91 8.71 1.62
C VAL A 173 -15.62 7.70 0.73
N LEU A 174 -15.62 7.92 -0.59
CA LEU A 174 -15.95 6.89 -1.56
C LEU A 174 -14.77 5.94 -1.70
N VAL A 175 -15.03 4.65 -1.63
CA VAL A 175 -14.01 3.60 -1.68
C VAL A 175 -14.30 2.71 -2.88
N ASP A 176 -13.42 2.71 -3.88
CA ASP A 176 -13.48 1.69 -4.94
C ASP A 176 -13.28 0.31 -4.33
N GLU A 177 -14.13 -0.66 -4.65
CA GLU A 177 -14.00 -2.01 -4.12
C GLU A 177 -12.66 -2.65 -4.43
N THR A 178 -12.04 -2.25 -5.55
CA THR A 178 -10.71 -2.67 -6.04
C THR A 178 -10.66 -4.13 -6.44
N ARG A 179 -11.29 -4.47 -7.58
CA ARG A 179 -11.14 -5.80 -8.17
C ARG A 179 -9.69 -6.06 -8.57
N PRO A 180 -9.22 -7.35 -8.62
CA PRO A 180 -9.98 -8.56 -8.25
C PRO A 180 -9.98 -8.90 -6.76
N LEU A 181 -8.98 -8.45 -5.96
CA LEU A 181 -8.74 -8.89 -4.57
C LEU A 181 -9.50 -8.07 -3.52
N LEU A 182 -10.25 -7.06 -3.92
CA LEU A 182 -11.18 -6.28 -3.09
C LEU A 182 -10.50 -5.56 -1.89
N GLN A 183 -9.28 -5.04 -2.09
CA GLN A 183 -8.56 -4.35 -1.01
C GLN A 183 -9.32 -3.12 -0.51
N GLY A 184 -10.03 -2.41 -1.39
CA GLY A 184 -10.88 -1.29 -1.00
C GLY A 184 -12.05 -1.75 -0.14
N ALA A 185 -12.84 -2.70 -0.62
CA ALA A 185 -14.02 -3.21 0.09
C ALA A 185 -13.65 -3.92 1.40
N ARG A 186 -12.55 -4.68 1.42
CA ARG A 186 -12.17 -5.52 2.57
C ARG A 186 -11.34 -4.79 3.61
N LEU A 187 -10.38 -3.99 3.18
CA LEU A 187 -9.35 -3.42 4.05
C LEU A 187 -9.56 -1.94 4.28
N THR A 188 -9.76 -1.14 3.23
CA THR A 188 -10.00 0.31 3.38
C THR A 188 -11.30 0.60 4.10
N ALA A 189 -12.39 -0.06 3.72
CA ALA A 189 -13.67 0.07 4.41
C ALA A 189 -13.57 -0.35 5.88
N TRP A 190 -12.81 -1.42 6.19
CA TRP A 190 -12.58 -1.85 7.57
C TRP A 190 -11.81 -0.79 8.37
N GLU A 191 -10.72 -0.22 7.83
CA GLU A 191 -9.97 0.84 8.52
C GLU A 191 -10.81 2.09 8.76
N LEU A 192 -11.59 2.54 7.77
CA LEU A 192 -12.48 3.70 7.90
C LEU A 192 -13.56 3.48 8.97
N ALA A 193 -14.13 2.26 9.01
CA ALA A 193 -15.11 1.89 10.04
C ALA A 193 -14.50 1.90 11.44
N GLN A 194 -13.25 1.42 11.62
CA GLN A 194 -12.56 1.44 12.92
C GLN A 194 -12.29 2.87 13.42
N GLU A 195 -12.05 3.82 12.51
CA GLU A 195 -11.79 5.23 12.84
C GLU A 195 -13.09 6.09 12.89
N GLY A 196 -14.26 5.51 12.61
CA GLY A 196 -15.53 6.23 12.60
C GLY A 196 -15.63 7.27 11.47
N VAL A 197 -14.85 7.11 10.40
CA VAL A 197 -14.92 7.99 9.22
C VAL A 197 -16.11 7.58 8.36
N PRO A 198 -17.02 8.47 7.96
CA PRO A 198 -18.11 8.16 7.04
C PRO A 198 -17.57 7.69 5.69
N TYR A 199 -18.08 6.58 5.16
CA TYR A 199 -17.66 6.03 3.88
C TYR A 199 -18.77 5.29 3.16
N ARG A 200 -18.61 5.13 1.85
CA ARG A 200 -19.39 4.23 0.99
C ARG A 200 -18.47 3.44 0.08
N VAL A 201 -18.71 2.16 -0.08
CA VAL A 201 -18.03 1.32 -1.06
C VAL A 201 -18.80 1.39 -2.37
N GLN A 202 -18.07 1.43 -3.49
CA GLN A 202 -18.64 1.44 -4.84
C GLN A 202 -17.91 0.44 -5.75
N PRO A 203 -18.56 -0.07 -6.83
CA PRO A 203 -17.85 -0.78 -7.89
C PRO A 203 -16.79 0.14 -8.53
N ASP A 204 -15.63 -0.42 -8.93
CA ASP A 204 -14.55 0.38 -9.55
C ASP A 204 -15.05 1.21 -10.75
N GLY A 205 -15.94 0.63 -11.56
CA GLY A 205 -16.56 1.32 -12.70
C GLY A 205 -17.46 2.51 -12.34
N ALA A 206 -17.86 2.68 -11.09
CA ALA A 206 -18.73 3.78 -10.67
C ALA A 206 -17.97 5.09 -10.41
N ALA A 207 -16.64 5.07 -10.29
CA ALA A 207 -15.83 6.23 -9.94
C ALA A 207 -16.04 7.43 -10.91
N ALA A 208 -16.02 7.18 -12.23
CA ALA A 208 -16.27 8.22 -13.22
C ALA A 208 -17.69 8.80 -13.12
N ALA A 209 -18.71 7.97 -12.84
CA ALA A 209 -20.08 8.44 -12.64
C ALA A 209 -20.20 9.29 -11.35
N ALA A 210 -19.53 8.90 -10.28
CA ALA A 210 -19.49 9.69 -9.05
C ALA A 210 -18.87 11.07 -9.27
N MET A 211 -17.79 11.15 -10.04
CA MET A 211 -17.16 12.43 -10.41
C MET A 211 -18.08 13.27 -11.30
N ALA A 212 -18.72 12.66 -12.32
CA ALA A 212 -19.67 13.35 -13.21
C ALA A 212 -20.85 13.95 -12.45
N ASN A 213 -21.29 13.31 -11.38
CA ASN A 213 -22.37 13.80 -10.50
C ASN A 213 -21.87 14.73 -9.39
N GLY A 214 -20.61 15.17 -9.45
CA GLY A 214 -20.04 16.10 -8.48
C GLY A 214 -19.98 15.55 -7.05
N MET A 215 -19.81 14.23 -6.89
CA MET A 215 -19.75 13.57 -5.57
C MET A 215 -18.31 13.44 -5.04
N VAL A 216 -17.31 13.90 -5.79
CA VAL A 216 -15.89 13.77 -5.45
C VAL A 216 -15.22 15.13 -5.55
N ASP A 217 -14.55 15.56 -4.49
CA ASP A 217 -13.79 16.80 -4.46
C ASP A 217 -12.28 16.54 -4.66
N CYS A 218 -11.78 15.35 -4.28
CA CYS A 218 -10.38 14.93 -4.47
C CYS A 218 -10.26 13.41 -4.51
N VAL A 219 -9.36 12.90 -5.35
CA VAL A 219 -8.93 11.51 -5.35
C VAL A 219 -7.61 11.40 -4.60
N LEU A 220 -7.52 10.42 -3.69
CA LEU A 220 -6.34 10.11 -2.88
C LEU A 220 -5.92 8.66 -3.10
N VAL A 221 -4.71 8.43 -3.57
CA VAL A 221 -4.16 7.09 -3.77
C VAL A 221 -2.74 6.99 -3.23
N GLY A 222 -2.31 5.77 -2.92
CA GLY A 222 -0.90 5.47 -2.65
C GLY A 222 -0.11 5.25 -3.93
N ALA A 223 1.11 4.72 -3.77
CA ALA A 223 1.92 4.22 -4.87
C ALA A 223 2.66 2.95 -4.45
N ASP A 224 2.84 2.03 -5.40
CA ASP A 224 3.71 0.87 -5.23
C ASP A 224 5.13 1.18 -5.73
N ARG A 225 5.27 2.06 -6.76
CA ARG A 225 6.54 2.62 -7.24
C ARG A 225 6.31 3.93 -7.97
N ILE A 226 7.27 4.84 -7.88
CA ILE A 226 7.28 6.13 -8.59
C ILE A 226 8.59 6.23 -9.35
N ALA A 227 8.54 6.47 -10.67
CA ALA A 227 9.73 6.68 -11.49
C ALA A 227 10.29 8.11 -11.33
N ALA A 228 11.52 8.34 -11.83
CA ALA A 228 12.20 9.63 -11.73
C ALA A 228 11.42 10.79 -12.37
N ASN A 229 10.68 10.51 -13.46
CA ASN A 229 9.81 11.50 -14.13
C ASN A 229 8.45 11.69 -13.44
N GLY A 230 8.21 11.06 -12.29
CA GLY A 230 6.96 11.16 -11.55
C GLY A 230 5.83 10.24 -11.99
N ASP A 231 6.04 9.36 -12.98
CA ASP A 231 5.06 8.33 -13.33
C ASP A 231 4.84 7.37 -12.15
N VAL A 232 3.58 7.00 -11.90
CA VAL A 232 3.19 6.25 -10.72
C VAL A 232 2.67 4.89 -11.08
N ALA A 233 3.32 3.82 -10.64
CA ALA A 233 2.72 2.49 -10.62
C ALA A 233 1.94 2.30 -9.32
N ASN A 234 0.68 1.92 -9.46
CA ASN A 234 -0.20 1.61 -8.33
C ASN A 234 -1.21 0.52 -8.72
N LYS A 235 -2.03 0.08 -7.78
CA LYS A 235 -3.03 -0.97 -7.98
C LYS A 235 -3.82 -0.74 -9.27
N ILE A 236 -4.00 -1.84 -10.05
CA ILE A 236 -4.79 -1.83 -11.29
C ILE A 236 -6.11 -1.08 -11.11
N GLY A 237 -6.45 -0.19 -12.04
CA GLY A 237 -7.58 0.73 -11.98
C GLY A 237 -7.18 2.18 -11.70
N THR A 238 -5.99 2.42 -11.14
CA THR A 238 -5.51 3.77 -10.79
C THR A 238 -5.36 4.66 -12.04
N TYR A 239 -4.85 4.13 -13.15
CA TYR A 239 -4.72 4.89 -14.40
C TYR A 239 -6.07 5.32 -14.96
N GLY A 240 -7.06 4.40 -15.03
CA GLY A 240 -8.41 4.74 -15.44
C GLY A 240 -9.07 5.78 -14.55
N LEU A 241 -8.84 5.70 -13.24
CA LEU A 241 -9.31 6.66 -12.26
C LEU A 241 -8.68 8.05 -12.46
N ALA A 242 -7.37 8.13 -12.74
CA ALA A 242 -6.68 9.38 -13.03
C ALA A 242 -7.18 10.05 -14.32
N ILE A 243 -7.46 9.28 -15.38
CA ILE A 243 -8.09 9.77 -16.61
C ILE A 243 -9.47 10.39 -16.30
N ALA A 244 -10.30 9.69 -15.53
CA ALA A 244 -11.63 10.19 -15.13
C ALA A 244 -11.50 11.47 -14.28
N ALA A 245 -10.59 11.50 -13.31
CA ALA A 245 -10.32 12.67 -12.48
C ALA A 245 -9.90 13.87 -13.33
N ARG A 246 -8.97 13.67 -14.28
CA ARG A 246 -8.53 14.73 -15.22
C ARG A 246 -9.68 15.26 -16.07
N HIS A 247 -10.53 14.37 -16.62
CA HIS A 247 -11.69 14.74 -17.41
C HIS A 247 -12.68 15.60 -16.64
N HIS A 248 -12.95 15.24 -15.38
CA HIS A 248 -13.89 15.95 -14.51
C HIS A 248 -13.26 17.07 -13.70
N ARG A 249 -11.96 17.36 -13.89
CA ARG A 249 -11.19 18.40 -13.17
C ARG A 249 -11.21 18.19 -11.66
N VAL A 250 -11.18 16.93 -11.23
CA VAL A 250 -11.04 16.54 -9.83
C VAL A 250 -9.54 16.40 -9.54
N PRO A 251 -8.98 17.05 -8.51
CA PRO A 251 -7.60 16.88 -8.11
C PRO A 251 -7.30 15.41 -7.81
N PHE A 252 -6.15 14.91 -8.33
CA PHE A 252 -5.67 13.55 -8.15
C PHE A 252 -4.32 13.60 -7.43
N VAL A 253 -4.31 13.21 -6.15
CA VAL A 253 -3.13 13.31 -5.28
C VAL A 253 -2.62 11.92 -4.93
N VAL A 254 -1.33 11.70 -5.20
CA VAL A 254 -0.59 10.49 -4.85
C VAL A 254 0.23 10.75 -3.60
N VAL A 255 0.18 9.83 -2.63
CA VAL A 255 0.88 9.98 -1.34
C VAL A 255 1.70 8.73 -1.06
N ALA A 256 3.00 8.89 -0.92
CA ALA A 256 3.91 7.79 -0.65
C ALA A 256 5.18 8.30 0.04
N PRO A 257 5.88 7.48 0.85
CA PRO A 257 7.19 7.83 1.37
C PRO A 257 8.22 7.89 0.22
N SER A 258 9.27 8.68 0.38
CA SER A 258 10.33 8.84 -0.62
C SER A 258 11.04 7.53 -0.96
N SER A 259 11.02 6.53 -0.07
CA SER A 259 11.50 5.17 -0.34
C SER A 259 10.75 4.43 -1.45
N THR A 260 9.57 4.94 -1.85
CA THR A 260 8.79 4.42 -3.00
C THR A 260 9.28 5.01 -4.33
N VAL A 261 10.08 6.10 -4.29
CA VAL A 261 10.61 6.76 -5.50
C VAL A 261 11.87 6.04 -5.96
N ASP A 262 11.81 5.43 -7.14
CA ASP A 262 12.93 4.76 -7.78
C ASP A 262 13.56 5.69 -8.83
N ARG A 263 14.63 6.37 -8.42
CA ARG A 263 15.35 7.31 -9.28
C ARG A 263 16.22 6.60 -10.35
N THR A 264 16.34 5.28 -10.32
CA THR A 264 17.04 4.50 -11.33
C THR A 264 16.19 4.22 -12.56
N LEU A 265 14.86 4.37 -12.43
CA LEU A 265 13.91 4.26 -13.51
C LEU A 265 13.55 5.65 -14.05
N GLU A 266 13.98 5.95 -15.27
CA GLU A 266 13.72 7.26 -15.90
C GLU A 266 12.23 7.53 -16.07
N THR A 267 11.45 6.50 -16.48
CA THR A 267 10.00 6.59 -16.73
C THR A 267 9.27 5.36 -16.21
N GLY A 268 7.95 5.47 -16.08
CA GLY A 268 7.08 4.36 -15.67
C GLY A 268 7.08 3.17 -16.63
N ALA A 269 7.51 3.34 -17.90
CA ALA A 269 7.63 2.25 -18.86
C ALA A 269 8.67 1.20 -18.43
N GLY A 270 9.65 1.57 -17.58
CA GLY A 270 10.63 0.64 -17.03
C GLY A 270 10.13 -0.18 -15.84
N ILE A 271 8.92 0.08 -15.33
CA ILE A 271 8.38 -0.64 -14.17
C ILE A 271 7.83 -2.00 -14.61
N ALA A 272 8.40 -3.08 -14.07
CA ALA A 272 7.89 -4.43 -14.31
C ALA A 272 6.54 -4.62 -13.59
N ILE A 273 5.50 -4.97 -14.35
CA ILE A 273 4.16 -5.23 -13.82
C ILE A 273 3.97 -6.72 -13.60
N GLU A 274 3.60 -7.09 -12.37
CA GLU A 274 3.26 -8.47 -11.98
C GLU A 274 1.94 -8.88 -12.65
N GLU A 275 1.93 -9.98 -13.37
CA GLU A 275 0.70 -10.62 -13.82
C GLU A 275 0.27 -11.70 -12.82
N ARG A 276 -0.99 -11.68 -12.42
CA ARG A 276 -1.53 -12.46 -11.32
C ARG A 276 -2.27 -13.70 -11.81
N ASP A 277 -2.48 -14.66 -10.89
CA ASP A 277 -3.20 -15.91 -11.16
C ASP A 277 -4.59 -15.64 -11.75
N ALA A 278 -4.92 -16.39 -12.80
CA ALA A 278 -6.20 -16.30 -13.50
C ALA A 278 -7.41 -16.51 -12.56
N ARG A 279 -7.27 -17.35 -11.55
CA ARG A 279 -8.33 -17.65 -10.57
C ARG A 279 -8.82 -16.42 -9.82
N GLU A 280 -8.00 -15.40 -9.66
CA GLU A 280 -8.44 -14.14 -9.04
C GLU A 280 -9.57 -13.46 -9.82
N LEU A 281 -9.67 -13.71 -11.15
CA LEU A 281 -10.74 -13.19 -12.00
C LEU A 281 -11.81 -14.24 -12.32
N THR A 282 -11.42 -15.50 -12.50
CA THR A 282 -12.32 -16.57 -12.92
C THR A 282 -13.15 -17.16 -11.78
N GLU A 283 -12.74 -16.87 -10.53
CA GLU A 283 -13.45 -17.29 -9.31
C GLU A 283 -13.83 -16.07 -8.46
N TYR A 284 -15.01 -16.10 -7.87
CA TYR A 284 -15.47 -15.09 -6.92
C TYR A 284 -16.15 -15.77 -5.73
N ALA A 285 -15.68 -15.51 -4.51
CA ALA A 285 -16.19 -16.11 -3.29
C ALA A 285 -16.33 -17.64 -3.34
N GLY A 286 -15.34 -18.32 -3.95
CA GLY A 286 -15.32 -19.77 -4.10
C GLY A 286 -16.21 -20.33 -5.22
N THR A 287 -16.80 -19.45 -6.03
CA THR A 287 -17.64 -19.83 -7.17
C THR A 287 -16.96 -19.44 -8.48
N THR A 288 -16.87 -20.37 -9.43
CA THR A 288 -16.40 -20.07 -10.80
C THR A 288 -17.44 -19.19 -11.52
N VAL A 289 -16.97 -18.06 -12.06
CA VAL A 289 -17.83 -17.02 -12.68
C VAL A 289 -17.56 -16.85 -14.19
N THR A 290 -16.66 -17.65 -14.75
CA THR A 290 -16.36 -17.64 -16.20
C THR A 290 -16.49 -19.05 -16.80
N PRO A 291 -16.64 -19.19 -18.12
CA PRO A 291 -16.53 -20.49 -18.77
C PRO A 291 -15.16 -21.15 -18.51
N PRO A 292 -15.07 -22.49 -18.59
CA PRO A 292 -13.79 -23.19 -18.56
C PRO A 292 -12.81 -22.65 -19.62
N ASP A 293 -11.51 -22.71 -19.31
CA ASP A 293 -10.41 -22.29 -20.20
C ASP A 293 -10.46 -20.80 -20.62
N THR A 294 -11.19 -19.95 -19.88
CA THR A 294 -11.20 -18.51 -20.12
C THR A 294 -9.78 -17.93 -19.95
N ARG A 295 -9.26 -17.30 -21.00
CA ARG A 295 -8.00 -16.56 -20.94
C ARG A 295 -8.24 -15.22 -20.26
N VAL A 296 -7.35 -14.82 -19.36
CA VAL A 296 -7.46 -13.57 -18.61
C VAL A 296 -6.26 -12.66 -18.87
N PHE A 297 -6.46 -11.36 -18.68
CA PHE A 297 -5.41 -10.36 -18.50
C PHE A 297 -5.59 -9.77 -17.10
N ASN A 298 -4.66 -10.09 -16.19
CA ASN A 298 -4.77 -9.77 -14.75
C ASN A 298 -3.50 -9.10 -14.23
N PRO A 299 -3.16 -7.88 -14.72
CA PRO A 299 -2.05 -7.14 -14.17
C PRO A 299 -2.36 -6.69 -12.73
N ALA A 300 -1.36 -6.77 -11.84
CA ALA A 300 -1.51 -6.33 -10.46
C ALA A 300 -1.60 -4.81 -10.35
N PHE A 301 -0.92 -4.09 -11.24
CA PHE A 301 -0.73 -2.64 -11.22
C PHE A 301 -0.94 -2.07 -12.62
N ASP A 302 -1.19 -0.77 -12.68
CA ASP A 302 -1.06 0.04 -13.90
C ASP A 302 -0.15 1.24 -13.64
N VAL A 303 0.30 1.88 -14.72
CA VAL A 303 1.17 3.06 -14.65
C VAL A 303 0.37 4.29 -15.04
N THR A 304 0.29 5.24 -14.13
CA THR A 304 -0.33 6.54 -14.35
C THR A 304 0.75 7.55 -14.73
N PRO A 305 0.68 8.15 -15.94
CA PRO A 305 1.57 9.23 -16.33
C PRO A 305 1.46 10.43 -15.40
N TYR A 306 2.60 11.08 -15.11
CA TYR A 306 2.66 12.22 -14.20
C TYR A 306 1.75 13.38 -14.60
N GLU A 307 1.53 13.60 -15.90
CA GLU A 307 0.63 14.65 -16.41
C GLU A 307 -0.84 14.52 -15.99
N LEU A 308 -1.25 13.33 -15.53
CA LEU A 308 -2.60 13.09 -14.99
C LEU A 308 -2.66 13.33 -13.48
N VAL A 309 -1.52 13.50 -12.81
CA VAL A 309 -1.41 13.64 -11.38
C VAL A 309 -1.34 15.13 -11.00
N THR A 310 -2.18 15.56 -10.07
CA THR A 310 -2.14 16.93 -9.55
C THR A 310 -0.93 17.17 -8.67
N ALA A 311 -0.60 16.20 -7.80
CA ALA A 311 0.57 16.22 -6.96
C ALA A 311 0.98 14.81 -6.54
N VAL A 312 2.28 14.55 -6.54
CA VAL A 312 2.91 13.45 -5.78
C VAL A 312 3.49 14.06 -4.52
N VAL A 313 3.15 13.52 -3.36
CA VAL A 313 3.55 14.09 -2.07
C VAL A 313 4.27 13.04 -1.22
N THR A 314 5.44 13.44 -0.73
CA THR A 314 6.28 12.64 0.17
C THR A 314 6.44 13.35 1.53
N GLU A 315 7.19 12.77 2.44
CA GLU A 315 7.58 13.40 3.72
C GLU A 315 8.38 14.70 3.53
N HIS A 316 8.96 14.89 2.36
CA HIS A 316 9.68 16.12 1.99
C HIS A 316 8.78 17.19 1.35
N GLY A 317 7.47 16.90 1.21
CA GLY A 317 6.51 17.75 0.51
C GLY A 317 6.22 17.28 -0.91
N ARG A 318 5.78 18.22 -1.78
CA ARG A 318 5.47 17.93 -3.18
C ARG A 318 6.74 17.53 -3.94
N LEU A 319 6.68 16.39 -4.64
CA LEU A 319 7.75 15.95 -5.51
C LEU A 319 7.77 16.79 -6.79
N GLU A 320 8.92 17.35 -7.10
CA GLU A 320 9.21 17.98 -8.40
C GLU A 320 10.05 16.98 -9.21
N PRO A 321 9.50 16.35 -10.27
CA PRO A 321 10.17 15.34 -11.09
C PRO A 321 11.32 15.91 -11.92
#